data_b764c4ef024eb325a59463043b964422
#
_entry.id   b764c4ef024eb325a59463043b964422
#
_cell.length_a   1.000
_cell.length_b   1.000
_cell.length_c   1.000
_cell.angle_alpha   90.00
_cell.angle_beta   90.00
_cell.angle_gamma   90.00
#
_symmetry.space_group_name_H-M   'P 1'
#
loop_
_entity.id
_entity.type
_entity.pdbx_description
1 polymer ?
#
loop_
_entity_poly.entity_id
_entity_poly.type
_entity_poly.pdbx_seq_one_letter_code
_entity_poly.pdbx_strand_id
1 'polypeptide(L)'
;MACDACGRSFPVVEGTPRFVEQQHLASFGLQWNRYEVAHDDEDRATFQAKTGFKLSELVGQRVLDAGCGGGRYCKVAAEAGALVTGADHSSAVEKATKLCGHLDSVRLVQADLKRLPFEPESFDLAFSIGVMHHDTETRAVFDAVSKMVRPGGRMAVWLYRRNTWPQEVLNSFLRRRTTRWAPEKLEPWCRFGAFWGGIPLLKQTLSKVVNFSTHPIWENRVCDNFDWYAPEFQYHHSTDELAGWFEAAGFEDVTVLPPEKTGRVYRWAWRNNLIIGSGVNVTARKRG
;
A
#
# COMPACT_ATOMS: atom_id res chain seq x y z
N MET A 1 -15.70 20.55 10.53
CA MET A 1 -14.52 20.98 11.31
C MET A 1 -13.92 22.21 10.65
N ALA A 2 -13.64 23.25 11.41
CA ALA A 2 -12.97 24.45 10.89
C ALA A 2 -11.47 24.39 11.24
N CYS A 3 -10.63 24.94 10.37
CA CYS A 3 -9.19 25.10 10.62
C CYS A 3 -8.94 26.48 11.21
N ASP A 4 -8.40 26.52 12.42
CA ASP A 4 -8.14 27.80 13.12
C ASP A 4 -7.03 28.64 12.42
N ALA A 5 -6.10 27.98 11.73
CA ALA A 5 -4.99 28.65 11.06
C ALA A 5 -5.38 29.32 9.72
N CYS A 6 -6.33 28.73 8.95
CA CYS A 6 -6.68 29.24 7.63
C CYS A 6 -8.17 29.54 7.44
N GLY A 7 -9.01 29.31 8.44
CA GLY A 7 -10.46 29.56 8.42
C GLY A 7 -11.27 28.63 7.50
N ARG A 8 -10.63 27.70 6.78
CA ARG A 8 -11.34 26.76 5.89
C ARG A 8 -12.14 25.75 6.71
N SER A 9 -13.32 25.41 6.21
CA SER A 9 -14.17 24.36 6.78
C SER A 9 -14.03 23.09 5.97
N PHE A 10 -13.92 21.96 6.67
CA PHE A 10 -13.82 20.64 6.08
C PHE A 10 -15.00 19.78 6.57
N PRO A 11 -15.67 19.03 5.67
CA PRO A 11 -16.75 18.15 6.09
C PRO A 11 -16.20 17.01 6.96
N VAL A 12 -17.04 16.53 7.88
CA VAL A 12 -16.80 15.33 8.66
C VAL A 12 -17.95 14.37 8.35
N VAL A 13 -17.62 13.21 7.81
CA VAL A 13 -18.61 12.19 7.43
C VAL A 13 -18.33 10.93 8.26
N GLU A 14 -19.31 10.47 9.01
CA GLU A 14 -19.18 9.32 9.92
C GLU A 14 -17.96 9.40 10.86
N GLY A 15 -17.70 10.59 11.39
CA GLY A 15 -16.54 10.85 12.27
C GLY A 15 -15.19 11.03 11.55
N THR A 16 -15.13 10.85 10.24
CA THR A 16 -13.90 10.97 9.44
C THR A 16 -13.83 12.34 8.75
N PRO A 17 -12.84 13.20 9.08
CA PRO A 17 -12.58 14.46 8.38
C PRO A 17 -12.19 14.25 6.92
N ARG A 18 -12.69 15.11 6.02
CA ARG A 18 -12.44 15.06 4.57
C ARG A 18 -11.66 16.31 4.15
N PHE A 19 -10.39 16.15 3.79
CA PHE A 19 -9.50 17.25 3.36
C PHE A 19 -9.33 17.32 1.84
N VAL A 20 -9.99 16.44 1.09
CA VAL A 20 -9.96 16.38 -0.38
C VAL A 20 -11.38 16.39 -0.94
N GLU A 21 -11.54 16.90 -2.17
CA GLU A 21 -12.74 16.74 -2.95
C GLU A 21 -12.80 15.33 -3.56
N GLN A 22 -13.96 14.69 -3.51
CA GLN A 22 -14.14 13.24 -3.77
C GLN A 22 -13.83 12.74 -5.22
N GLN A 23 -13.32 13.57 -6.13
CA GLN A 23 -13.43 13.30 -7.57
C GLN A 23 -12.33 12.42 -8.21
N HIS A 24 -11.19 12.16 -7.59
CA HIS A 24 -10.03 11.66 -8.35
C HIS A 24 -9.66 10.17 -8.25
N LEU A 25 -10.20 9.37 -7.32
CA LEU A 25 -9.83 7.95 -7.17
C LEU A 25 -11.03 7.00 -7.04
N ALA A 26 -12.03 7.19 -7.88
CA ALA A 26 -13.27 6.38 -7.86
C ALA A 26 -13.02 4.87 -8.00
N SER A 27 -11.98 4.46 -8.77
CA SER A 27 -11.63 3.06 -8.96
C SER A 27 -11.14 2.38 -7.68
N PHE A 28 -10.30 3.05 -6.88
CA PHE A 28 -9.82 2.51 -5.61
C PHE A 28 -10.92 2.42 -4.56
N GLY A 29 -11.75 3.47 -4.45
CA GLY A 29 -12.90 3.44 -3.56
C GLY A 29 -13.84 2.27 -3.89
N LEU A 30 -14.12 2.05 -5.17
CA LEU A 30 -14.97 0.96 -5.63
C LEU A 30 -14.35 -0.42 -5.35
N GLN A 31 -13.05 -0.58 -5.63
CA GLN A 31 -12.30 -1.81 -5.39
C GLN A 31 -12.35 -2.23 -3.91
N TRP A 32 -11.92 -1.34 -3.02
CA TRP A 32 -11.85 -1.64 -1.60
C TRP A 32 -13.21 -1.81 -0.94
N ASN A 33 -14.25 -1.11 -1.39
CA ASN A 33 -15.60 -1.29 -0.89
C ASN A 33 -16.26 -2.60 -1.36
N ARG A 34 -15.77 -3.16 -2.49
CA ARG A 34 -16.39 -4.34 -3.13
C ARG A 34 -15.80 -5.68 -2.66
N TYR A 35 -14.47 -5.74 -2.43
CA TYR A 35 -13.80 -6.99 -2.10
C TYR A 35 -13.51 -7.09 -0.60
N GLU A 36 -13.89 -8.22 0.02
CA GLU A 36 -13.51 -8.56 1.38
C GLU A 36 -12.13 -9.23 1.34
N VAL A 37 -11.09 -8.52 1.78
CA VAL A 37 -9.69 -8.96 1.72
C VAL A 37 -8.99 -8.95 3.09
N ALA A 38 -9.73 -8.66 4.17
CA ALA A 38 -9.19 -8.66 5.51
C ALA A 38 -9.22 -10.08 6.11
N HIS A 39 -8.04 -10.61 6.46
CA HIS A 39 -7.85 -11.92 7.08
C HIS A 39 -6.82 -11.78 8.20
N ASP A 40 -7.27 -11.74 9.45
CA ASP A 40 -6.49 -11.31 10.61
C ASP A 40 -5.09 -11.92 10.72
N ASP A 41 -4.94 -13.24 10.64
CA ASP A 41 -3.64 -13.89 10.76
C ASP A 41 -2.72 -13.62 9.55
N GLU A 42 -3.29 -13.60 8.33
CA GLU A 42 -2.56 -13.29 7.11
C GLU A 42 -2.13 -11.82 7.08
N ASP A 43 -3.01 -10.92 7.50
CA ASP A 43 -2.72 -9.48 7.54
C ASP A 43 -1.62 -9.16 8.55
N ARG A 44 -1.61 -9.80 9.73
CA ARG A 44 -0.52 -9.68 10.73
C ARG A 44 0.82 -10.16 10.16
N ALA A 45 0.85 -11.32 9.53
CA ALA A 45 2.06 -11.86 8.91
C ALA A 45 2.56 -10.98 7.77
N THR A 46 1.64 -10.52 6.90
CA THR A 46 1.94 -9.65 5.76
C THR A 46 2.42 -8.28 6.22
N PHE A 47 1.79 -7.69 7.23
CA PHE A 47 2.23 -6.43 7.82
C PHE A 47 3.69 -6.51 8.29
N GLN A 48 4.02 -7.51 9.12
CA GLN A 48 5.39 -7.67 9.63
C GLN A 48 6.40 -7.94 8.51
N ALA A 49 6.03 -8.76 7.51
CA ALA A 49 6.91 -9.06 6.38
C ALA A 49 7.18 -7.84 5.49
N LYS A 50 6.17 -6.98 5.28
CA LYS A 50 6.28 -5.80 4.42
C LYS A 50 6.89 -4.58 5.12
N THR A 51 6.72 -4.45 6.44
CA THR A 51 7.23 -3.31 7.20
C THR A 51 8.53 -3.61 7.96
N GLY A 52 8.77 -4.87 8.31
CA GLY A 52 9.83 -5.25 9.24
C GLY A 52 9.55 -4.82 10.69
N PHE A 53 8.35 -4.30 10.99
CA PHE A 53 7.95 -3.94 12.35
C PHE A 53 7.43 -5.18 13.07
N LYS A 54 7.90 -5.41 14.29
CA LYS A 54 7.32 -6.43 15.16
C LYS A 54 6.09 -5.85 15.85
N LEU A 55 5.03 -6.63 15.97
CA LEU A 55 3.80 -6.17 16.63
C LEU A 55 4.04 -5.69 18.06
N SER A 56 4.96 -6.33 18.79
CA SER A 56 5.34 -5.92 20.15
C SER A 56 6.02 -4.54 20.24
N GLU A 57 6.59 -4.05 19.14
CA GLU A 57 7.23 -2.73 19.09
C GLU A 57 6.22 -1.59 18.86
N LEU A 58 4.96 -1.91 18.55
CA LEU A 58 3.92 -0.93 18.22
C LEU A 58 3.21 -0.39 19.46
N VAL A 59 3.33 -1.03 20.61
CA VAL A 59 2.62 -0.66 21.84
C VAL A 59 2.92 0.79 22.21
N GLY A 60 1.86 1.62 22.28
CA GLY A 60 1.95 3.04 22.64
C GLY A 60 2.58 3.94 21.55
N GLN A 61 2.97 3.41 20.39
CA GLN A 61 3.55 4.20 19.31
C GLN A 61 2.48 4.94 18.53
N ARG A 62 2.77 6.15 18.11
CA ARG A 62 1.96 6.92 17.14
C ARG A 62 2.34 6.46 15.74
N VAL A 63 1.43 5.80 15.06
CA VAL A 63 1.67 5.12 13.77
C VAL A 63 0.83 5.78 12.68
N LEU A 64 1.47 6.16 11.56
CA LEU A 64 0.81 6.62 10.35
C LEU A 64 0.72 5.46 9.33
N ASP A 65 -0.50 5.12 8.93
CA ASP A 65 -0.79 4.30 7.75
C ASP A 65 -1.09 5.23 6.56
N ALA A 66 -0.08 5.44 5.71
CA ALA A 66 -0.18 6.34 4.56
C ALA A 66 -0.71 5.59 3.33
N GLY A 67 -2.00 5.75 3.07
CA GLY A 67 -2.79 5.00 2.09
C GLY A 67 -3.45 3.79 2.73
N CYS A 68 -4.24 4.03 3.77
CA CYS A 68 -4.81 2.95 4.59
C CYS A 68 -5.88 2.11 3.86
N GLY A 69 -6.40 2.58 2.72
CA GLY A 69 -7.43 1.89 1.96
C GLY A 69 -8.62 1.48 2.84
N GLY A 70 -8.96 0.19 2.85
CA GLY A 70 -10.02 -0.38 3.69
C GLY A 70 -9.65 -0.61 5.16
N GLY A 71 -8.48 -0.17 5.64
CA GLY A 71 -8.11 -0.13 7.06
C GLY A 71 -7.54 -1.41 7.66
N ARG A 72 -7.28 -2.46 6.86
CA ARG A 72 -6.81 -3.74 7.40
C ARG A 72 -5.52 -3.64 8.22
N TYR A 73 -4.55 -2.85 7.78
CA TYR A 73 -3.29 -2.65 8.52
C TYR A 73 -3.42 -1.65 9.67
N CYS A 74 -4.36 -0.67 9.57
CA CYS A 74 -4.76 0.14 10.72
C CYS A 74 -5.28 -0.76 11.86
N LYS A 75 -6.17 -1.73 11.54
CA LYS A 75 -6.68 -2.70 12.50
C LYS A 75 -5.55 -3.50 13.14
N VAL A 76 -4.65 -4.08 12.33
CA VAL A 76 -3.49 -4.86 12.82
C VAL A 76 -2.64 -4.04 13.78
N ALA A 77 -2.30 -2.80 13.44
CA ALA A 77 -1.46 -1.95 14.27
C ALA A 77 -2.17 -1.52 15.57
N ALA A 78 -3.47 -1.20 15.50
CA ALA A 78 -4.27 -0.83 16.66
C ALA A 78 -4.45 -1.99 17.65
N GLU A 79 -4.73 -3.20 17.16
CA GLU A 79 -4.81 -4.41 17.98
C GLU A 79 -3.47 -4.78 18.62
N ALA A 80 -2.34 -4.36 18.03
CA ALA A 80 -1.02 -4.47 18.59
C ALA A 80 -0.70 -3.36 19.63
N GLY A 81 -1.66 -2.47 19.94
CA GLY A 81 -1.52 -1.43 20.97
C GLY A 81 -0.99 -0.09 20.46
N ALA A 82 -0.95 0.14 19.15
CA ALA A 82 -0.57 1.43 18.59
C ALA A 82 -1.70 2.48 18.66
N LEU A 83 -1.31 3.76 18.66
CA LEU A 83 -2.19 4.89 18.35
C LEU A 83 -2.10 5.17 16.85
N VAL A 84 -3.09 4.71 16.08
CA VAL A 84 -3.02 4.68 14.61
C VAL A 84 -3.75 5.86 14.00
N THR A 85 -3.11 6.51 13.04
CA THR A 85 -3.74 7.44 12.12
C THR A 85 -3.69 6.87 10.71
N GLY A 86 -4.83 6.54 10.13
CA GLY A 86 -4.96 6.12 8.74
C GLY A 86 -5.35 7.30 7.85
N ALA A 87 -4.60 7.52 6.78
CA ALA A 87 -4.89 8.52 5.76
C ALA A 87 -5.06 7.86 4.40
N ASP A 88 -6.13 8.18 3.67
CA ASP A 88 -6.34 7.72 2.29
C ASP A 88 -7.03 8.82 1.47
N HIS A 89 -6.68 8.90 0.19
CA HIS A 89 -7.29 9.89 -0.70
C HIS A 89 -8.68 9.45 -1.18
N SER A 90 -8.91 8.15 -1.32
CA SER A 90 -10.11 7.57 -1.90
C SER A 90 -11.25 7.42 -0.88
N SER A 91 -12.44 7.07 -1.36
CA SER A 91 -13.57 6.70 -0.52
C SER A 91 -13.41 5.34 0.20
N ALA A 92 -12.30 4.62 -0.02
CA ALA A 92 -11.97 3.41 0.72
C ALA A 92 -11.89 3.63 2.24
N VAL A 93 -11.60 4.86 2.67
CA VAL A 93 -11.63 5.27 4.08
C VAL A 93 -12.99 5.01 4.74
N GLU A 94 -14.09 4.93 4.00
CA GLU A 94 -15.41 4.57 4.52
C GLU A 94 -15.45 3.11 4.98
N LYS A 95 -14.80 2.21 4.23
CA LYS A 95 -14.62 0.82 4.67
C LYS A 95 -13.70 0.73 5.88
N ALA A 96 -12.61 1.52 5.90
CA ALA A 96 -11.74 1.59 7.07
C ALA A 96 -12.50 2.06 8.31
N THR A 97 -13.40 3.05 8.19
CA THR A 97 -14.25 3.53 9.28
C THR A 97 -15.15 2.41 9.82
N LYS A 98 -15.73 1.61 8.95
CA LYS A 98 -16.54 0.44 9.35
C LYS A 98 -15.72 -0.66 10.00
N LEU A 99 -14.50 -0.92 9.48
CA LEU A 99 -13.65 -2.01 9.93
C LEU A 99 -12.99 -1.73 11.29
N CYS A 100 -12.45 -0.54 11.50
CA CYS A 100 -11.64 -0.21 12.68
C CYS A 100 -11.92 1.17 13.30
N GLY A 101 -12.86 1.95 12.75
CA GLY A 101 -13.20 3.27 13.30
C GLY A 101 -13.87 3.23 14.68
N HIS A 102 -14.32 2.06 15.14
CA HIS A 102 -14.84 1.83 16.48
C HIS A 102 -13.76 1.66 17.56
N LEU A 103 -12.50 1.48 17.14
CA LEU A 103 -11.36 1.37 18.06
C LEU A 103 -10.91 2.76 18.52
N ASP A 104 -10.89 3.02 19.81
CA ASP A 104 -10.51 4.33 20.39
C ASP A 104 -9.08 4.76 20.02
N SER A 105 -8.22 3.80 19.70
CA SER A 105 -6.83 4.04 19.28
C SER A 105 -6.69 4.38 17.78
N VAL A 106 -7.78 4.38 16.99
CA VAL A 106 -7.75 4.65 15.55
C VAL A 106 -8.34 6.02 15.23
N ARG A 107 -7.66 6.76 14.39
CA ARG A 107 -8.14 7.99 13.76
C ARG A 107 -8.01 7.85 12.25
N LEU A 108 -9.04 8.21 11.51
CA LEU A 108 -9.06 8.11 10.05
C LEU A 108 -9.31 9.48 9.43
N VAL A 109 -8.61 9.77 8.33
CA VAL A 109 -8.81 11.00 7.56
C VAL A 109 -8.81 10.70 6.07
N GLN A 110 -9.62 11.42 5.31
CA GLN A 110 -9.49 11.43 3.86
C GLN A 110 -8.61 12.61 3.45
N ALA A 111 -7.41 12.32 2.92
CA ALA A 111 -6.42 13.34 2.61
C ALA A 111 -5.53 12.94 1.43
N ASP A 112 -5.03 13.94 0.69
CA ASP A 112 -3.94 13.76 -0.26
C ASP A 112 -2.64 13.52 0.50
N LEU A 113 -1.96 12.40 0.23
CA LEU A 113 -0.70 12.02 0.89
C LEU A 113 0.43 13.02 0.64
N LYS A 114 0.34 13.83 -0.41
CA LYS A 114 1.29 14.93 -0.68
C LYS A 114 1.04 16.15 0.22
N ARG A 115 -0.14 16.24 0.86
CA ARG A 115 -0.59 17.36 1.68
C ARG A 115 -1.30 16.90 2.93
N LEU A 116 -0.63 16.05 3.70
CA LEU A 116 -1.17 15.50 4.94
C LEU A 116 -1.48 16.61 5.95
N PRO A 117 -2.65 16.58 6.59
CA PRO A 117 -3.09 17.62 7.54
C PRO A 117 -2.51 17.39 8.96
N PHE A 118 -1.25 17.04 9.04
CA PHE A 118 -0.55 16.75 10.29
C PHE A 118 0.70 17.61 10.43
N GLU A 119 1.10 17.89 11.66
CA GLU A 119 2.37 18.51 11.93
C GLU A 119 3.52 17.58 11.52
N PRO A 120 4.58 18.10 10.91
CA PRO A 120 5.79 17.33 10.66
C PRO A 120 6.31 16.66 11.95
N GLU A 121 6.95 15.51 11.79
CA GLU A 121 7.61 14.78 12.90
C GLU A 121 6.66 14.33 14.02
N SER A 122 5.35 14.21 13.72
CA SER A 122 4.32 13.85 14.70
C SER A 122 4.16 12.34 14.92
N PHE A 123 4.81 11.48 14.12
CA PHE A 123 4.68 10.03 14.20
C PHE A 123 5.99 9.34 14.58
N ASP A 124 5.88 8.32 15.42
CA ASP A 124 6.99 7.45 15.83
C ASP A 124 7.33 6.47 14.69
N LEU A 125 6.30 5.98 14.01
CA LEU A 125 6.40 5.06 12.90
C LEU A 125 5.48 5.50 11.76
N ALA A 126 5.91 5.30 10.51
CA ALA A 126 5.03 5.43 9.35
C ALA A 126 5.20 4.23 8.42
N PHE A 127 4.14 3.83 7.75
CA PHE A 127 4.25 2.85 6.68
C PHE A 127 3.30 3.17 5.52
N SER A 128 3.67 2.67 4.33
CA SER A 128 2.83 2.74 3.14
C SER A 128 2.99 1.45 2.34
N ILE A 129 1.91 0.72 2.16
CA ILE A 129 1.92 -0.60 1.54
C ILE A 129 1.01 -0.61 0.31
N GLY A 130 1.61 -0.63 -0.90
CA GLY A 130 0.84 -0.77 -2.14
C GLY A 130 0.13 0.49 -2.62
N VAL A 131 0.65 1.69 -2.30
CA VAL A 131 -0.07 2.96 -2.52
C VAL A 131 0.69 3.92 -3.40
N MET A 132 1.87 4.37 -2.99
CA MET A 132 2.55 5.54 -3.58
C MET A 132 2.82 5.39 -5.08
N HIS A 133 3.01 4.17 -5.58
CA HIS A 133 3.26 3.90 -6.99
C HIS A 133 2.04 4.09 -7.90
N HIS A 134 0.90 4.42 -7.34
CA HIS A 134 -0.30 4.82 -8.07
C HIS A 134 -0.44 6.35 -8.22
N ASP A 135 0.50 7.12 -7.70
CA ASP A 135 0.57 8.58 -7.93
C ASP A 135 1.60 8.89 -9.04
N THR A 136 1.30 9.89 -9.88
CA THR A 136 2.21 10.37 -10.94
C THR A 136 3.53 10.88 -10.40
N GLU A 137 3.54 11.32 -9.14
CA GLU A 137 4.68 11.86 -8.43
C GLU A 137 5.04 11.01 -7.21
N THR A 138 5.28 9.69 -7.43
CA THR A 138 5.59 8.72 -6.35
C THR A 138 6.62 9.25 -5.36
N ARG A 139 7.68 9.91 -5.85
CA ARG A 139 8.72 10.50 -5.02
C ARG A 139 8.20 11.64 -4.15
N ALA A 140 7.33 12.50 -4.65
CA ALA A 140 6.76 13.60 -3.87
C ALA A 140 5.86 13.07 -2.73
N VAL A 141 5.11 11.99 -2.99
CA VAL A 141 4.34 11.29 -1.94
C VAL A 141 5.26 10.72 -0.87
N PHE A 142 6.34 10.05 -1.28
CA PHE A 142 7.35 9.53 -0.34
C PHE A 142 7.94 10.65 0.52
N ASP A 143 8.36 11.76 -0.11
CA ASP A 143 8.98 12.90 0.60
C ASP A 143 8.00 13.55 1.59
N ALA A 144 6.71 13.64 1.25
CA ALA A 144 5.70 14.18 2.15
C ALA A 144 5.46 13.28 3.37
N VAL A 145 5.34 11.95 3.15
CA VAL A 145 5.16 10.99 4.25
C VAL A 145 6.42 10.90 5.12
N SER A 146 7.61 10.96 4.54
CA SER A 146 8.88 10.91 5.28
C SER A 146 9.06 12.07 6.28
N LYS A 147 8.47 13.23 5.98
CA LYS A 147 8.47 14.41 6.88
C LYS A 147 7.61 14.19 8.12
N MET A 148 6.63 13.30 8.05
CA MET A 148 5.75 13.02 9.20
C MET A 148 6.44 12.21 10.29
N VAL A 149 7.52 11.50 9.97
CA VAL A 149 8.28 10.69 10.92
C VAL A 149 9.22 11.56 11.74
N ARG A 150 9.18 11.42 13.07
CA ARG A 150 10.08 12.16 13.97
C ARG A 150 11.54 11.68 13.87
N PRO A 151 12.51 12.50 14.30
CA PRO A 151 13.88 12.01 14.51
C PRO A 151 13.93 10.76 15.39
N GLY A 152 14.73 9.77 14.99
CA GLY A 152 14.79 8.44 15.62
C GLY A 152 13.61 7.51 15.33
N GLY A 153 12.56 8.00 14.67
CA GLY A 153 11.42 7.21 14.23
C GLY A 153 11.74 6.29 13.05
N ARG A 154 10.83 5.43 12.64
CA ARG A 154 11.03 4.47 11.54
C ARG A 154 9.97 4.62 10.46
N MET A 155 10.35 4.33 9.22
CA MET A 155 9.43 4.29 8.07
C MET A 155 9.63 3.00 7.29
N ALA A 156 8.51 2.46 6.77
CA ALA A 156 8.53 1.30 5.89
C ALA A 156 7.68 1.56 4.64
N VAL A 157 8.18 1.17 3.47
CA VAL A 157 7.48 1.37 2.20
C VAL A 157 7.54 0.11 1.36
N TRP A 158 6.38 -0.30 0.81
CA TRP A 158 6.28 -1.34 -0.19
C TRP A 158 5.72 -0.77 -1.49
N LEU A 159 6.50 -0.91 -2.58
CA LEU A 159 6.13 -0.46 -3.93
C LEU A 159 6.19 -1.62 -4.92
N TYR A 160 5.55 -1.47 -6.08
CA TYR A 160 5.70 -2.39 -7.19
C TYR A 160 7.12 -2.34 -7.75
N ARG A 161 7.72 -3.52 -7.91
CA ARG A 161 9.04 -3.69 -8.50
C ARG A 161 8.97 -3.69 -10.02
N ARG A 162 10.01 -3.18 -10.68
CA ARG A 162 10.17 -3.31 -12.15
C ARG A 162 10.13 -4.78 -12.54
N ASN A 163 9.27 -5.10 -13.48
CA ASN A 163 9.11 -6.44 -14.04
C ASN A 163 10.25 -6.79 -15.03
N THR A 164 10.25 -8.03 -15.52
CA THR A 164 11.08 -8.40 -16.67
C THR A 164 10.58 -7.68 -17.93
N TRP A 165 11.47 -7.43 -18.90
CA TRP A 165 11.12 -6.71 -20.11
C TRP A 165 9.88 -7.26 -20.86
N PRO A 166 9.71 -8.59 -21.10
CA PRO A 166 8.50 -9.09 -21.76
C PRO A 166 7.23 -8.80 -20.98
N GLN A 167 7.28 -8.90 -19.66
CA GLN A 167 6.15 -8.67 -18.77
C GLN A 167 5.75 -7.19 -18.75
N GLU A 168 6.72 -6.27 -18.75
CA GLU A 168 6.45 -4.83 -18.84
C GLU A 168 5.76 -4.44 -20.14
N VAL A 169 6.24 -4.97 -21.28
CA VAL A 169 5.65 -4.69 -22.60
C VAL A 169 4.21 -5.17 -22.65
N LEU A 170 3.96 -6.42 -22.23
CA LEU A 170 2.61 -6.99 -22.28
C LEU A 170 1.67 -6.31 -21.28
N ASN A 171 2.14 -6.03 -20.08
CA ASN A 171 1.37 -5.30 -19.06
C ASN A 171 0.99 -3.90 -19.58
N SER A 172 1.93 -3.16 -20.14
CA SER A 172 1.67 -1.84 -20.73
C SER A 172 0.65 -1.91 -21.87
N PHE A 173 0.74 -2.92 -22.73
CA PHE A 173 -0.20 -3.13 -23.83
C PHE A 173 -1.62 -3.42 -23.33
N LEU A 174 -1.78 -4.28 -22.34
CA LEU A 174 -3.06 -4.61 -21.73
C LEU A 174 -3.65 -3.39 -21.00
N ARG A 175 -2.85 -2.71 -20.20
CA ARG A 175 -3.27 -1.55 -19.41
C ARG A 175 -3.75 -0.37 -20.26
N ARG A 176 -3.16 -0.13 -21.43
CA ARG A 176 -3.66 0.91 -22.38
C ARG A 176 -5.15 0.77 -22.73
N ARG A 177 -5.71 -0.43 -22.55
CA ARG A 177 -7.14 -0.71 -22.80
C ARG A 177 -7.92 -0.82 -21.50
N THR A 178 -7.42 -1.61 -20.55
CA THR A 178 -8.16 -1.96 -19.34
C THR A 178 -8.39 -0.77 -18.43
N THR A 179 -7.45 0.18 -18.34
CA THR A 179 -7.59 1.41 -17.55
C THR A 179 -8.73 2.33 -18.01
N ARG A 180 -9.23 2.11 -19.23
CA ARG A 180 -10.37 2.85 -19.82
C ARG A 180 -11.68 2.08 -19.72
N TRP A 181 -11.66 0.86 -19.21
CA TRP A 181 -12.88 0.07 -19.09
C TRP A 181 -13.61 0.43 -17.80
N ALA A 182 -14.95 0.43 -17.89
CA ALA A 182 -15.75 0.49 -16.68
C ALA A 182 -15.49 -0.75 -15.81
N PRO A 183 -15.56 -0.62 -14.48
CA PRO A 183 -15.30 -1.72 -13.53
C PRO A 183 -16.09 -2.99 -13.85
N GLU A 184 -17.33 -2.84 -14.28
CA GLU A 184 -18.23 -3.96 -14.62
C GLU A 184 -17.72 -4.77 -15.83
N LYS A 185 -17.00 -4.11 -16.75
CA LYS A 185 -16.38 -4.76 -17.90
C LYS A 185 -15.03 -5.39 -17.53
N LEU A 186 -14.30 -4.79 -16.63
CA LEU A 186 -12.99 -5.27 -16.20
C LEU A 186 -13.08 -6.50 -15.30
N GLU A 187 -14.08 -6.55 -14.41
CA GLU A 187 -14.20 -7.62 -13.41
C GLU A 187 -14.23 -9.04 -14.00
N PRO A 188 -15.00 -9.35 -15.06
CA PRO A 188 -14.96 -10.68 -15.69
C PRO A 188 -13.55 -11.08 -16.14
N TRP A 189 -12.75 -10.13 -16.64
CA TRP A 189 -11.36 -10.36 -17.01
C TRP A 189 -10.46 -10.61 -15.82
N CYS A 190 -10.68 -9.90 -14.71
CA CYS A 190 -9.97 -10.16 -13.46
C CYS A 190 -10.29 -11.55 -12.89
N ARG A 191 -11.55 -11.97 -12.97
CA ARG A 191 -11.99 -13.34 -12.59
C ARG A 191 -11.39 -14.40 -13.51
N PHE A 192 -11.32 -14.16 -14.81
CA PHE A 192 -10.66 -15.05 -15.77
C PHE A 192 -9.16 -15.19 -15.43
N GLY A 193 -8.43 -14.09 -15.17
CA GLY A 193 -7.05 -14.13 -14.72
C GLY A 193 -6.89 -14.86 -13.38
N ALA A 194 -7.80 -14.66 -12.44
CA ALA A 194 -7.81 -15.34 -11.14
C ALA A 194 -7.98 -16.85 -11.26
N PHE A 195 -8.75 -17.34 -12.24
CA PHE A 195 -8.88 -18.76 -12.53
C PHE A 195 -7.53 -19.37 -12.92
N TRP A 196 -6.83 -18.76 -13.86
CA TRP A 196 -5.50 -19.22 -14.30
C TRP A 196 -4.46 -19.17 -13.19
N GLY A 197 -4.51 -18.15 -12.34
CA GLY A 197 -3.66 -18.00 -11.17
C GLY A 197 -3.81 -19.11 -10.12
N GLY A 198 -4.94 -19.82 -10.12
CA GLY A 198 -5.18 -20.96 -9.25
C GLY A 198 -4.55 -22.29 -9.72
N ILE A 199 -4.14 -22.39 -10.99
CA ILE A 199 -3.62 -23.65 -11.58
C ILE A 199 -2.11 -23.78 -11.32
N PRO A 200 -1.67 -24.77 -10.51
CA PRO A 200 -0.28 -24.84 -10.02
C PRO A 200 0.80 -24.82 -11.11
N LEU A 201 0.59 -25.53 -12.21
CA LEU A 201 1.57 -25.63 -13.29
C LEU A 201 1.64 -24.35 -14.14
N LEU A 202 0.49 -23.75 -14.43
CA LEU A 202 0.39 -22.54 -15.27
C LEU A 202 0.83 -21.28 -14.53
N LYS A 203 0.57 -21.17 -13.22
CA LYS A 203 0.99 -20.00 -12.45
C LYS A 203 2.50 -19.77 -12.46
N GLN A 204 3.31 -20.84 -12.53
CA GLN A 204 4.77 -20.73 -12.53
C GLN A 204 5.35 -20.26 -13.88
N THR A 205 4.67 -20.53 -14.97
CA THR A 205 5.13 -20.18 -16.33
C THR A 205 4.49 -18.91 -16.85
N LEU A 206 3.16 -18.82 -16.80
CA LEU A 206 2.42 -17.66 -17.33
C LEU A 206 2.63 -16.39 -16.51
N SER A 207 2.81 -16.48 -15.18
CA SER A 207 3.08 -15.31 -14.35
C SER A 207 4.40 -14.58 -14.67
N LYS A 208 5.28 -15.22 -15.44
CA LYS A 208 6.52 -14.58 -15.93
C LYS A 208 6.30 -13.71 -17.17
N VAL A 209 5.13 -13.82 -17.80
CA VAL A 209 4.79 -13.13 -19.04
C VAL A 209 3.61 -12.18 -18.85
N VAL A 210 2.60 -12.59 -18.09
CA VAL A 210 1.39 -11.83 -17.80
C VAL A 210 1.25 -11.64 -16.29
N ASN A 211 0.93 -10.43 -15.86
CA ASN A 211 0.61 -10.18 -14.46
C ASN A 211 -0.78 -10.73 -14.14
N PHE A 212 -0.85 -11.74 -13.30
CA PHE A 212 -2.05 -12.19 -12.63
C PHE A 212 -1.71 -12.74 -11.25
N SER A 213 -2.63 -12.57 -10.31
CA SER A 213 -2.42 -13.00 -8.95
C SER A 213 -2.41 -14.52 -8.82
N THR A 214 -1.50 -15.00 -8.02
CA THR A 214 -1.35 -16.42 -7.64
C THR A 214 -1.72 -16.66 -6.17
N HIS A 215 -2.42 -15.70 -5.55
CA HIS A 215 -2.85 -15.76 -4.17
C HIS A 215 -3.71 -17.04 -3.92
N PRO A 216 -3.59 -17.74 -2.79
CA PRO A 216 -4.37 -18.96 -2.53
C PRO A 216 -5.88 -18.68 -2.46
N ILE A 217 -6.30 -17.53 -1.95
CA ILE A 217 -7.70 -17.13 -1.81
C ILE A 217 -8.21 -16.51 -3.11
N TRP A 218 -9.38 -16.98 -3.57
CA TRP A 218 -9.98 -16.54 -4.83
C TRP A 218 -10.28 -15.03 -4.87
N GLU A 219 -10.91 -14.51 -3.83
CA GLU A 219 -11.32 -13.11 -3.72
C GLU A 219 -10.08 -12.19 -3.79
N ASN A 220 -9.01 -12.56 -3.10
CA ASN A 220 -7.75 -11.82 -3.14
C ASN A 220 -7.13 -11.85 -4.53
N ARG A 221 -7.19 -13.01 -5.26
CA ARG A 221 -6.74 -13.05 -6.66
C ARG A 221 -7.49 -12.10 -7.55
N VAL A 222 -8.81 -12.04 -7.43
CA VAL A 222 -9.64 -11.13 -8.23
C VAL A 222 -9.31 -9.69 -7.89
N CYS A 223 -9.19 -9.35 -6.59
CA CYS A 223 -8.84 -8.02 -6.11
C CYS A 223 -7.46 -7.58 -6.60
N ASP A 224 -6.44 -8.42 -6.50
CA ASP A 224 -5.09 -8.14 -6.97
C ASP A 224 -5.07 -7.89 -8.49
N ASN A 225 -5.79 -8.72 -9.27
CA ASN A 225 -5.88 -8.52 -10.72
C ASN A 225 -6.57 -7.19 -11.05
N PHE A 226 -7.60 -6.82 -10.28
CA PHE A 226 -8.26 -5.53 -10.46
C PHE A 226 -7.29 -4.39 -10.16
N ASP A 227 -6.50 -4.49 -9.08
CA ASP A 227 -5.46 -3.52 -8.70
C ASP A 227 -4.38 -3.35 -9.77
N TRP A 228 -4.03 -4.41 -10.50
CA TRP A 228 -3.05 -4.32 -11.58
C TRP A 228 -3.57 -3.70 -12.86
N TYR A 229 -4.86 -3.80 -13.15
CA TYR A 229 -5.42 -3.44 -14.45
C TYR A 229 -6.41 -2.27 -14.43
N ALA A 230 -6.95 -1.89 -13.27
CA ALA A 230 -7.89 -0.78 -13.15
C ALA A 230 -7.23 0.60 -12.98
N PRO A 231 -6.22 0.79 -12.12
CA PRO A 231 -5.67 2.11 -11.86
C PRO A 231 -5.08 2.76 -13.12
N GLU A 232 -5.35 4.03 -13.33
CA GLU A 232 -4.79 4.79 -14.46
C GLU A 232 -3.27 4.86 -14.39
N PHE A 233 -2.74 5.13 -13.20
CA PHE A 233 -1.30 5.24 -12.96
C PHE A 233 -0.78 4.01 -12.20
N GLN A 234 0.37 3.52 -12.63
CA GLN A 234 1.09 2.44 -11.97
C GLN A 234 2.56 2.54 -12.36
N TYR A 235 3.41 2.87 -11.41
CA TYR A 235 4.84 3.02 -11.60
C TYR A 235 5.58 1.89 -10.91
N HIS A 236 6.67 1.44 -11.54
CA HIS A 236 7.51 0.37 -11.03
C HIS A 236 8.89 0.89 -10.66
N HIS A 237 9.38 0.52 -9.49
CA HIS A 237 10.60 1.05 -8.90
C HIS A 237 11.65 -0.02 -8.69
N SER A 238 12.93 0.37 -8.67
CA SER A 238 14.01 -0.53 -8.27
C SER A 238 14.27 -0.43 -6.76
N THR A 239 14.95 -1.44 -6.24
CA THR A 239 15.38 -1.46 -4.84
C THR A 239 16.31 -0.30 -4.51
N ASP A 240 17.30 -0.07 -5.40
CA ASP A 240 18.32 0.98 -5.20
C ASP A 240 17.70 2.38 -5.28
N GLU A 241 16.71 2.56 -6.17
CA GLU A 241 15.96 3.81 -6.28
C GLU A 241 15.25 4.14 -4.97
N LEU A 242 14.48 3.18 -4.41
CA LEU A 242 13.75 3.40 -3.17
C LEU A 242 14.71 3.56 -1.97
N ALA A 243 15.78 2.76 -1.89
CA ALA A 243 16.78 2.91 -0.84
C ALA A 243 17.43 4.30 -0.88
N GLY A 244 17.80 4.78 -2.08
CA GLY A 244 18.33 6.13 -2.26
C GLY A 244 17.34 7.23 -1.86
N TRP A 245 16.03 7.00 -1.96
CA TRP A 245 15.04 7.97 -1.45
C TRP A 245 15.08 8.09 0.07
N PHE A 246 15.22 6.97 0.78
CA PHE A 246 15.36 6.98 2.23
C PHE A 246 16.64 7.71 2.67
N GLU A 247 17.79 7.42 2.03
CA GLU A 247 19.05 8.09 2.33
C GLU A 247 18.97 9.60 2.09
N ALA A 248 18.41 10.02 0.96
CA ALA A 248 18.23 11.43 0.60
C ALA A 248 17.26 12.17 1.55
N ALA A 249 16.28 11.47 2.13
CA ALA A 249 15.36 12.01 3.12
C ALA A 249 15.90 11.98 4.56
N GLY A 250 17.18 11.64 4.76
CA GLY A 250 17.84 11.67 6.06
C GLY A 250 17.59 10.43 6.92
N PHE A 251 17.28 9.30 6.30
CA PHE A 251 17.18 8.02 7.00
C PHE A 251 18.52 7.28 7.00
N GLU A 252 18.72 6.46 7.98
CA GLU A 252 19.86 5.54 8.17
C GLU A 252 19.35 4.12 8.42
N ASP A 253 20.24 3.13 8.54
CA ASP A 253 19.90 1.72 8.72
C ASP A 253 18.96 1.20 7.62
N VAL A 254 19.12 1.70 6.39
CA VAL A 254 18.26 1.35 5.25
C VAL A 254 18.35 -0.14 4.97
N THR A 255 17.27 -0.83 5.19
CA THR A 255 17.19 -2.30 5.07
C THR A 255 16.17 -2.71 4.04
N VAL A 256 16.61 -3.49 3.05
CA VAL A 256 15.73 -4.13 2.07
C VAL A 256 15.22 -5.44 2.63
N LEU A 257 13.90 -5.55 2.77
CA LEU A 257 13.25 -6.73 3.30
C LEU A 257 13.03 -7.78 2.19
N PRO A 258 13.27 -9.07 2.49
CA PRO A 258 13.03 -10.14 1.51
C PRO A 258 11.53 -10.30 1.23
N PRO A 259 11.16 -10.84 0.05
CA PRO A 259 9.77 -11.13 -0.26
C PRO A 259 9.13 -12.06 0.76
N GLU A 260 7.85 -11.81 1.02
CA GLU A 260 7.02 -12.62 1.91
C GLU A 260 6.82 -14.06 1.39
N LYS A 261 6.60 -15.01 2.31
CA LYS A 261 6.20 -16.41 2.02
C LYS A 261 7.09 -17.15 1.00
N THR A 262 8.40 -16.99 1.10
CA THR A 262 9.32 -17.64 0.17
C THR A 262 10.22 -18.69 0.85
N GLY A 263 10.43 -19.81 0.16
CA GLY A 263 11.36 -20.85 0.59
C GLY A 263 12.83 -20.38 0.59
N ARG A 264 13.70 -21.14 1.26
CA ARG A 264 15.14 -20.81 1.40
C ARG A 264 15.83 -20.57 0.04
N VAL A 265 15.51 -21.40 -0.97
CA VAL A 265 16.09 -21.30 -2.32
C VAL A 265 15.64 -20.01 -3.02
N TYR A 266 14.35 -19.66 -2.90
CA TYR A 266 13.83 -18.43 -3.48
C TYR A 266 14.48 -17.20 -2.84
N ARG A 267 14.58 -17.14 -1.51
CA ARG A 267 15.25 -16.02 -0.81
C ARG A 267 16.73 -15.90 -1.19
N TRP A 268 17.41 -17.02 -1.35
CA TRP A 268 18.78 -17.03 -1.84
C TRP A 268 18.88 -16.48 -3.27
N ALA A 269 18.04 -16.95 -4.19
CA ALA A 269 17.99 -16.48 -5.57
C ALA A 269 17.61 -14.98 -5.65
N TRP A 270 16.67 -14.52 -4.82
CA TRP A 270 16.30 -13.10 -4.74
C TRP A 270 17.45 -12.24 -4.24
N ARG A 271 18.16 -12.64 -3.18
CA ARG A 271 19.33 -11.94 -2.65
C ARG A 271 20.46 -11.82 -3.68
N ASN A 272 20.58 -12.79 -4.57
CA ASN A 272 21.58 -12.79 -5.64
C ASN A 272 21.06 -12.21 -6.97
N ASN A 273 19.94 -11.50 -6.96
CA ASN A 273 19.30 -10.90 -8.13
C ASN A 273 18.98 -11.87 -9.28
N LEU A 274 18.83 -13.16 -8.98
CA LEU A 274 18.51 -14.20 -9.97
C LEU A 274 16.99 -14.27 -10.26
N ILE A 275 16.17 -13.77 -9.37
CA ILE A 275 14.71 -13.71 -9.51
C ILE A 275 14.17 -12.36 -9.04
N ILE A 276 13.09 -11.95 -9.66
CA ILE A 276 12.40 -10.69 -9.35
C ILE A 276 11.15 -11.01 -8.53
N GLY A 277 11.00 -10.38 -7.36
CA GLY A 277 9.77 -10.44 -6.56
C GLY A 277 8.76 -9.40 -7.05
N SER A 278 7.50 -9.52 -6.60
CA SER A 278 6.40 -8.62 -6.99
C SER A 278 6.54 -7.20 -6.44
N GLY A 279 7.32 -6.99 -5.39
CA GLY A 279 7.47 -5.69 -4.76
C GLY A 279 8.87 -5.43 -4.21
N VAL A 280 9.12 -4.17 -3.90
CA VAL A 280 10.29 -3.68 -3.18
C VAL A 280 9.84 -3.27 -1.79
N ASN A 281 10.42 -3.88 -0.75
CA ASN A 281 10.18 -3.54 0.65
C ASN A 281 11.43 -2.89 1.21
N VAL A 282 11.32 -1.67 1.70
CA VAL A 282 12.41 -0.98 2.39
C VAL A 282 11.92 -0.42 3.71
N THR A 283 12.69 -0.62 4.75
CA THR A 283 12.50 0.00 6.06
C THR A 283 13.76 0.70 6.50
N ALA A 284 13.63 1.82 7.21
CA ALA A 284 14.75 2.61 7.68
C ALA A 284 14.40 3.42 8.92
N ARG A 285 15.40 3.93 9.64
CA ARG A 285 15.28 4.82 10.80
C ARG A 285 15.63 6.24 10.38
N LYS A 286 14.84 7.23 10.78
CA LYS A 286 15.18 8.64 10.59
C LYS A 286 16.29 9.06 11.54
N ARG A 287 17.32 9.74 11.03
CA ARG A 287 18.42 10.27 11.86
C ARG A 287 17.88 11.14 12.98
N GLY A 288 18.55 11.08 14.14
CA GLY A 288 18.22 11.88 15.31
C GLY A 288 18.67 13.32 15.21
#